data_d7bc1a8b052dc09f921dc90564cb4744
#
_entry.id   d7bc1a8b052dc09f921dc90564cb4744
#
_cell.length_a   1.000
_cell.length_b   1.000
_cell.length_c   1.000
_cell.angle_alpha   90.00
_cell.angle_beta   90.00
_cell.angle_gamma   90.00
#
_symmetry.space_group_name_H-M   'P 1'
#
loop_
_entity.id
_entity.type
_entity.pdbx_description
1 polymer ?
#
loop_
_entity_poly.entity_id
_entity_poly.type
_entity_poly.pdbx_seq_one_letter_code
_entity_poly.pdbx_strand_id
1 'polypeptide(L)'
;LAAAIRREIRANGSTRLTETPADAEVRLEVMADIKDKIILALNTQGRVREYQLRQRFVFRLVSKSGQEVMPSNEIFLRRELAFDDTQLLAKQQEEALLYRDMQNDLVQQLLRRLAAAKMPEAAPAPAPTPKP
;
A
#
# COMPACT_ATOMS: atom_id res chain seq x y z
N LEU A 1 5.91 6.61 3.61
CA LEU A 1 4.61 6.02 3.27
C LEU A 1 3.51 6.47 4.22
N ALA A 2 3.76 6.47 5.53
CA ALA A 2 2.74 6.91 6.47
C ALA A 2 2.31 8.35 6.22
N ALA A 3 3.26 9.22 5.90
CA ALA A 3 2.93 10.61 5.62
C ALA A 3 2.08 10.73 4.34
N ALA A 4 2.37 9.90 3.34
CA ALA A 4 1.60 9.92 2.10
C ALA A 4 0.17 9.44 2.34
N ILE A 5 0.00 8.41 3.16
CA ILE A 5 -1.33 7.90 3.49
C ILE A 5 -2.12 8.97 4.25
N ARG A 6 -1.49 9.61 5.22
CA ARG A 6 -2.16 10.66 5.99
C ARG A 6 -2.59 11.82 5.12
N ARG A 7 -1.73 12.21 4.19
CA ARG A 7 -2.04 13.32 3.29
C ARG A 7 -3.25 13.01 2.43
N GLU A 8 -3.31 11.80 1.90
CA GLU A 8 -4.42 11.41 1.04
C GLU A 8 -5.73 11.27 1.83
N ILE A 9 -5.66 10.78 3.05
CA ILE A 9 -6.85 10.69 3.88
C ILE A 9 -7.41 12.08 4.17
N ARG A 10 -6.54 13.04 4.47
CA ARG A 10 -6.98 14.41 4.72
C ARG A 10 -7.56 15.04 3.48
N ALA A 11 -6.95 14.79 2.32
CA ALA A 11 -7.44 15.34 1.07
C ALA A 11 -8.79 14.74 0.70
N ASN A 12 -9.02 13.49 1.03
CA ASN A 12 -10.28 12.83 0.71
C ASN A 12 -11.44 13.41 1.49
N GLY A 13 -11.21 13.74 2.75
CA GLY A 13 -12.25 14.38 3.56
C GLY A 13 -13.35 13.48 4.06
N SER A 14 -13.43 12.24 3.60
CA SER A 14 -14.49 11.33 4.03
C SER A 14 -14.15 10.60 5.30
N THR A 15 -12.90 10.65 5.72
CA THR A 15 -12.41 9.96 6.91
C THR A 15 -11.59 10.93 7.73
N ARG A 16 -11.87 10.97 9.03
CA ARG A 16 -11.11 11.85 9.90
C ARG A 16 -9.91 11.11 10.43
N LEU A 17 -8.75 11.75 10.30
CA LEU A 17 -7.51 11.20 10.81
C LEU A 17 -7.28 11.68 12.24
N THR A 18 -6.92 10.75 13.13
CA THR A 18 -6.58 11.12 14.49
C THR A 18 -5.19 10.60 14.79
N GLU A 19 -4.49 11.29 15.67
CA GLU A 19 -3.12 10.96 15.98
C GLU A 19 -3.01 10.02 17.17
N THR A 20 -4.06 9.90 17.95
CA THR A 20 -4.06 9.10 19.16
C THR A 20 -4.87 7.83 18.94
N PRO A 21 -4.27 6.67 19.12
CA PRO A 21 -5.04 5.42 18.93
C PRO A 21 -6.29 5.35 19.79
N ALA A 22 -6.27 5.96 20.95
CA ALA A 22 -7.44 5.92 21.83
C ALA A 22 -8.64 6.65 21.23
N ASP A 23 -8.40 7.64 20.38
CA ASP A 23 -9.48 8.41 19.77
C ASP A 23 -9.95 7.85 18.45
N ALA A 24 -9.27 6.86 17.91
CA ALA A 24 -9.61 6.31 16.62
C ALA A 24 -10.71 5.28 16.72
N GLU A 25 -11.70 5.36 15.84
CA GLU A 25 -12.73 4.35 15.77
C GLU A 25 -12.20 3.08 15.10
N VAL A 26 -11.29 3.25 14.18
CA VAL A 26 -10.65 2.16 13.45
C VAL A 26 -9.17 2.48 13.32
N ARG A 27 -8.36 1.47 13.54
CA ARG A 27 -6.92 1.62 13.47
C ARG A 27 -6.38 0.77 12.33
N LEU A 28 -5.56 1.39 11.51
CA LEU A 28 -4.86 0.68 10.45
C LEU A 28 -3.56 0.13 11.01
N GLU A 29 -3.41 -1.18 10.96
CA GLU A 29 -2.19 -1.83 11.41
C GLU A 29 -1.43 -2.36 10.22
N VAL A 30 -0.19 -1.91 10.07
CA VAL A 30 0.67 -2.36 8.98
C VAL A 30 1.41 -3.59 9.47
N MET A 31 1.16 -4.72 8.82
CA MET A 31 1.76 -5.99 9.20
C MET A 31 3.09 -6.20 8.49
N ALA A 32 3.24 -5.68 7.29
CA ALA A 32 4.48 -5.78 6.52
C ALA A 32 4.52 -4.68 5.48
N ASP A 33 5.73 -4.17 5.25
CA ASP A 33 5.99 -3.21 4.19
C ASP A 33 7.40 -3.51 3.70
N ILE A 34 7.50 -4.33 2.67
CA ILE A 34 8.77 -4.87 2.20
C ILE A 34 8.98 -4.44 0.76
N LYS A 35 10.13 -3.81 0.51
CA LYS A 35 10.56 -3.45 -0.83
C LYS A 35 11.79 -4.25 -1.17
N ASP A 36 11.86 -4.79 -2.38
CA ASP A 36 13.08 -5.42 -2.84
C ASP A 36 13.26 -5.20 -4.34
N LYS A 37 14.45 -5.50 -4.78
CA LYS A 37 14.82 -5.41 -6.18
C LYS A 37 15.52 -6.70 -6.55
N ILE A 38 15.01 -7.37 -7.58
CA ILE A 38 15.60 -8.63 -8.02
C ILE A 38 16.06 -8.51 -9.45
N ILE A 39 17.02 -9.34 -9.81
CA ILE A 39 17.49 -9.42 -11.18
C ILE A 39 16.50 -10.26 -11.96
N LEU A 40 15.96 -9.69 -13.01
CA LEU A 40 14.97 -10.36 -13.84
C LEU A 40 15.59 -11.00 -15.06
N ALA A 41 16.59 -10.37 -15.65
CA ALA A 41 17.22 -10.88 -16.86
C ALA A 41 18.67 -10.43 -16.95
N LEU A 42 19.49 -11.30 -17.54
CA LEU A 42 20.88 -11.02 -17.83
C LEU A 42 21.07 -10.98 -19.35
N ASN A 43 22.08 -10.22 -19.80
CA ASN A 43 22.42 -10.23 -21.20
C ASN A 43 23.38 -11.39 -21.48
N THR A 44 23.81 -11.53 -22.73
CA THR A 44 24.67 -12.66 -23.12
C THR A 44 26.05 -12.61 -22.49
N GLN A 45 26.42 -11.49 -21.89
CA GLN A 45 27.72 -11.32 -21.23
C GLN A 45 27.60 -11.50 -19.71
N GLY A 46 26.44 -11.92 -19.22
CA GLY A 46 26.23 -12.12 -17.81
C GLY A 46 25.97 -10.85 -17.01
N ARG A 47 25.73 -9.75 -17.67
CA ARG A 47 25.43 -8.49 -16.98
C ARG A 47 23.93 -8.30 -16.87
N VAL A 48 23.51 -7.55 -15.86
CA VAL A 48 22.09 -7.29 -15.64
C VAL A 48 21.53 -6.49 -16.81
N ARG A 49 20.43 -6.98 -17.35
CA ARG A 49 19.70 -6.27 -18.40
C ARG A 49 18.38 -5.74 -17.88
N GLU A 50 17.82 -6.36 -16.85
CA GLU A 50 16.53 -5.95 -16.35
C GLU A 50 16.40 -6.31 -14.88
N TYR A 51 15.89 -5.35 -14.10
CA TYR A 51 15.55 -5.57 -12.70
C TYR A 51 14.03 -5.55 -12.57
N GLN A 52 13.53 -6.19 -11.51
CA GLN A 52 12.16 -6.03 -11.10
C GLN A 52 12.14 -5.42 -9.70
N LEU A 53 11.41 -4.32 -9.56
CA LEU A 53 11.19 -3.67 -8.28
C LEU A 53 9.87 -4.20 -7.74
N ARG A 54 9.87 -4.60 -6.48
CA ARG A 54 8.68 -5.17 -5.86
C ARG A 54 8.42 -4.50 -4.53
N GLN A 55 7.13 -4.39 -4.19
CA GLN A 55 6.73 -3.92 -2.87
C GLN A 55 5.54 -4.75 -2.41
N ARG A 56 5.63 -5.26 -1.20
CA ARG A 56 4.57 -6.03 -0.58
C ARG A 56 4.12 -5.30 0.67
N PHE A 57 2.86 -4.97 0.73
CA PHE A 57 2.28 -4.23 1.84
C PHE A 57 1.12 -5.04 2.39
N VAL A 58 1.17 -5.39 3.67
CA VAL A 58 0.12 -6.15 4.32
C VAL A 58 -0.41 -5.33 5.48
N PHE A 59 -1.72 -5.22 5.55
CA PHE A 59 -2.36 -4.41 6.57
C PHE A 59 -3.66 -5.06 7.02
N ARG A 60 -4.18 -4.58 8.14
CA ARG A 60 -5.51 -4.95 8.59
C ARG A 60 -6.12 -3.76 9.31
N LEU A 61 -7.43 -3.81 9.50
CA LEU A 61 -8.14 -2.80 10.25
C LEU A 61 -8.66 -3.40 11.53
N VAL A 62 -8.48 -2.69 12.62
CA VAL A 62 -8.90 -3.13 13.94
C VAL A 62 -9.77 -2.04 14.55
N SER A 63 -10.89 -2.43 15.13
CA SER A 63 -11.79 -1.48 15.74
C SER A 63 -11.24 -0.99 17.07
N LYS A 64 -11.89 0.02 17.60
CA LYS A 64 -11.51 0.58 18.89
C LYS A 64 -11.53 -0.48 19.99
N SER A 65 -12.44 -1.45 19.89
CA SER A 65 -12.54 -2.51 20.87
C SER A 65 -11.56 -3.64 20.65
N GLY A 66 -10.75 -3.58 19.61
CA GLY A 66 -9.78 -4.61 19.31
C GLY A 66 -10.26 -5.68 18.36
N GLN A 67 -11.46 -5.56 17.85
CA GLN A 67 -11.99 -6.53 16.90
C GLN A 67 -11.47 -6.23 15.51
N GLU A 68 -11.22 -7.29 14.76
CA GLU A 68 -10.75 -7.15 13.39
C GLU A 68 -11.91 -6.74 12.50
N VAL A 69 -11.84 -5.55 11.94
CA VAL A 69 -12.85 -5.03 11.03
C VAL A 69 -12.60 -5.53 9.63
N MET A 70 -11.34 -5.57 9.25
CA MET A 70 -10.92 -6.09 7.97
C MET A 70 -9.72 -7.01 8.22
N PRO A 71 -9.77 -8.26 7.77
CA PRO A 71 -8.66 -9.18 7.99
C PRO A 71 -7.44 -8.75 7.19
N SER A 72 -6.33 -9.42 7.43
CA SER A 72 -5.10 -9.14 6.70
C SER A 72 -5.36 -9.07 5.21
N ASN A 73 -4.85 -8.03 4.59
CA ASN A 73 -5.04 -7.75 3.20
C ASN A 73 -3.71 -7.37 2.60
N GLU A 74 -3.41 -7.89 1.43
CA GLU A 74 -2.12 -7.67 0.81
C GLU A 74 -2.25 -6.83 -0.45
N ILE A 75 -1.37 -5.85 -0.60
CA ILE A 75 -1.19 -5.13 -1.84
C ILE A 75 0.21 -5.47 -2.32
N PHE A 76 0.30 -6.01 -3.52
CA PHE A 76 1.58 -6.38 -4.10
C PHE A 76 1.76 -5.63 -5.40
N LEU A 77 2.86 -4.89 -5.50
CA LEU A 77 3.17 -4.08 -6.67
C LEU A 77 4.52 -4.48 -7.21
N ARG A 78 4.67 -4.38 -8.51
CA ARG A 78 5.95 -4.62 -9.16
C ARG A 78 6.08 -3.74 -10.39
N ARG A 79 7.31 -3.37 -10.67
CA ARG A 79 7.66 -2.60 -11.86
C ARG A 79 8.95 -3.16 -12.43
N GLU A 80 9.11 -3.06 -13.72
CA GLU A 80 10.31 -3.54 -14.37
C GLU A 80 11.16 -2.35 -14.79
N LEU A 81 12.48 -2.51 -14.62
CA LEU A 81 13.42 -1.46 -14.92
C LEU A 81 14.49 -2.04 -15.83
N ALA A 82 14.50 -1.60 -17.09
CA ALA A 82 15.59 -1.96 -17.98
C ALA A 82 16.87 -1.32 -17.48
N PHE A 83 17.95 -2.05 -17.51
CA PHE A 83 19.20 -1.57 -16.96
C PHE A 83 20.30 -1.55 -18.01
N ASP A 84 21.12 -0.48 -17.95
CA ASP A 84 22.26 -0.32 -18.82
C ASP A 84 23.32 0.41 -17.99
N ASP A 85 24.44 -0.25 -17.74
CA ASP A 85 25.45 0.31 -16.85
C ASP A 85 26.17 1.51 -17.47
N THR A 86 25.99 1.77 -18.78
CA THR A 86 26.53 2.99 -19.38
C THR A 86 25.71 4.23 -19.02
N GLN A 87 24.53 4.05 -18.42
CA GLN A 87 23.65 5.15 -18.03
C GLN A 87 23.27 5.05 -16.57
N LEU A 88 24.24 4.75 -15.74
CA LEU A 88 23.98 4.43 -14.34
C LEU A 88 23.20 5.52 -13.61
N LEU A 89 23.62 6.79 -13.77
CA LEU A 89 22.95 7.86 -13.05
C LEU A 89 21.51 8.03 -13.50
N ALA A 90 21.27 7.99 -14.80
CA ALA A 90 19.92 8.12 -15.33
C ALA A 90 19.05 6.96 -14.84
N LYS A 91 19.62 5.75 -14.77
CA LYS A 91 18.87 4.59 -14.30
C LYS A 91 18.56 4.66 -12.80
N GLN A 92 19.47 5.24 -12.01
CA GLN A 92 19.19 5.45 -10.60
C GLN A 92 18.04 6.43 -10.41
N GLN A 93 17.98 7.46 -11.21
CA GLN A 93 16.88 8.42 -11.16
C GLN A 93 15.57 7.78 -11.60
N GLU A 94 15.63 6.95 -12.62
CA GLU A 94 14.45 6.24 -13.09
C GLU A 94 13.92 5.28 -12.02
N GLU A 95 14.83 4.59 -11.34
CA GLU A 95 14.45 3.69 -10.27
C GLU A 95 13.72 4.44 -9.14
N ALA A 96 14.25 5.61 -8.77
CA ALA A 96 13.62 6.41 -7.73
C ALA A 96 12.22 6.85 -8.14
N LEU A 97 12.04 7.21 -9.41
CA LEU A 97 10.73 7.60 -9.91
C LEU A 97 9.77 6.42 -9.91
N LEU A 98 10.25 5.22 -10.24
CA LEU A 98 9.41 4.03 -10.22
C LEU A 98 8.95 3.70 -8.80
N TYR A 99 9.83 3.81 -7.82
CA TYR A 99 9.45 3.58 -6.43
C TYR A 99 8.42 4.61 -5.96
N ARG A 100 8.56 5.85 -6.39
CA ARG A 100 7.59 6.87 -6.06
C ARG A 100 6.23 6.54 -6.68
N ASP A 101 6.25 6.11 -7.95
CA ASP A 101 5.03 5.72 -8.63
C ASP A 101 4.36 4.55 -7.93
N MET A 102 5.16 3.55 -7.51
CA MET A 102 4.63 2.42 -6.76
C MET A 102 4.00 2.87 -5.45
N GLN A 103 4.63 3.81 -4.75
CA GLN A 103 4.09 4.30 -3.50
C GLN A 103 2.75 5.00 -3.74
N ASN A 104 2.67 5.82 -4.78
CA ASN A 104 1.41 6.50 -5.11
C ASN A 104 0.32 5.49 -5.43
N ASP A 105 0.65 4.47 -6.21
CA ASP A 105 -0.30 3.41 -6.56
C ASP A 105 -0.75 2.65 -5.32
N LEU A 106 0.20 2.34 -4.44
CA LEU A 106 -0.11 1.64 -3.20
C LEU A 106 -1.09 2.44 -2.36
N VAL A 107 -0.83 3.74 -2.20
CA VAL A 107 -1.71 4.59 -1.41
C VAL A 107 -3.10 4.64 -2.02
N GLN A 108 -3.20 4.75 -3.34
CA GLN A 108 -4.49 4.80 -3.99
C GLN A 108 -5.25 3.49 -3.83
N GLN A 109 -4.56 2.35 -3.96
CA GLN A 109 -5.20 1.06 -3.75
C GLN A 109 -5.64 0.89 -2.31
N LEU A 110 -4.81 1.32 -1.37
CA LEU A 110 -5.15 1.25 0.04
C LEU A 110 -6.41 2.05 0.33
N LEU A 111 -6.48 3.28 -0.18
CA LEU A 111 -7.65 4.12 0.06
C LEU A 111 -8.91 3.53 -0.53
N ARG A 112 -8.80 2.92 -1.72
CA ARG A 112 -9.96 2.26 -2.31
C ARG A 112 -10.45 1.10 -1.44
N ARG A 113 -9.52 0.33 -0.88
CA ARG A 113 -9.91 -0.78 -0.02
C ARG A 113 -10.49 -0.29 1.29
N LEU A 114 -9.96 0.79 1.85
CA LEU A 114 -10.50 1.38 3.06
C LEU A 114 -11.90 1.91 2.82
N ALA A 115 -12.14 2.53 1.68
CA ALA A 115 -13.46 3.06 1.35
C ALA A 115 -14.47 1.95 1.19
N ALA A 116 -14.04 0.78 0.72
CA ALA A 116 -14.93 -0.35 0.55
C ALA A 116 -15.15 -1.13 1.84
N ALA A 117 -14.32 -0.90 2.85
CA ALA A 117 -14.46 -1.61 4.11
C ALA A 117 -15.64 -1.05 4.89
N LYS A 118 -16.31 -1.92 5.64
CA LYS A 118 -17.39 -1.47 6.50
C LYS A 118 -16.84 -1.11 7.85
N MET A 119 -17.09 0.10 8.26
CA MET A 119 -16.66 0.55 9.57
C MET A 119 -17.71 0.20 10.61
N PRO A 120 -17.29 -0.16 11.81
CA PRO A 120 -18.23 -0.62 12.83
C PRO A 120 -19.34 0.36 13.11
N GLU A 121 -19.02 1.62 13.24
CA GLU A 121 -20.04 2.58 13.59
C GLU A 121 -20.83 2.98 12.39
N ALA A 122 -20.26 2.91 11.22
CA ALA A 122 -21.02 3.23 10.04
C ALA A 122 -21.98 2.15 9.72
N ALA A 123 -21.77 0.98 10.25
CA ALA A 123 -22.62 -0.11 9.94
C ALA A 123 -23.38 -0.49 11.12
N PRO A 124 -24.10 0.31 11.63
CA PRO A 124 -24.85 -0.15 12.71
C PRO A 124 -25.73 -1.12 12.22
N ALA A 125 -26.00 -1.32 11.44
CA ALA A 125 -26.81 -2.09 11.16
C ALA A 125 -26.84 -3.10 10.67
N PRO A 126 -27.03 -3.48 10.55
CA PRO A 126 -27.11 -4.41 10.28
C PRO A 126 -27.63 -5.09 9.38
N ALA A 127 -27.64 -5.29 9.14
CA ALA A 127 -27.87 -5.81 8.35
C ALA A 127 -28.54 -6.74 8.09
N PRO A 128 -28.89 -7.12 7.88
CA PRO A 128 -29.48 -7.92 7.66
C PRO A 128 -29.52 -8.81 6.86
N THR A 129 -29.43 -9.15 6.86
CA THR A 129 -29.37 -9.84 6.25
C THR A 129 -30.06 -10.56 5.71
N PRO A 130 -30.24 -10.97 5.33
CA PRO A 130 -30.80 -11.56 4.67
C PRO A 130 -31.19 -12.62 4.76
N LYS A 131 -31.44 -12.84 4.78
CA LYS A 131 -31.72 -13.72 4.81
C LYS A 131 -32.27 -14.32 4.19
N PRO A 132 -32.20 -14.87 3.99
CA PRO A 132 -32.65 -15.65 3.27
C PRO A 132 -33.60 -15.92 3.29
#